data_385ae3c142a4c9bf166a53759ded2f30
#
_entry.id   385ae3c142a4c9bf166a53759ded2f30
#
_cell.length_a   1.000
_cell.length_b   1.000
_cell.length_c   1.000
_cell.angle_alpha   90.00
_cell.angle_beta   90.00
_cell.angle_gamma   90.00
#
_symmetry.space_group_name_H-M   'P 1'
#
loop_
_entity.id
_entity.type
_entity.pdbx_description
1 polymer ?
#
loop_
_entity_poly.entity_id
_entity_poly.type
_entity_poly.pdbx_seq_one_letter_code
_entity_poly.pdbx_strand_id
1 'polypeptide(L)'
;MATKTLSENINQAISDLNSVKQALIDKGVEIPSGTKTSEYGAKIGEIQSGGVTGLDTSNETSFYYFCSSNRLIDQIEKINTSNGTDFSFMFYYSKLLTTVPQLNTSKGTTFASMFYDCSALTTVPQLNTSSGTNFGNMFRGCTSLTAIPQLDTSNGTMFSGMFRDCTSLKTDPKINTSKGTDLSYLFYDCAFKTIEQLDTSSCTNLSYAFYSCSLLETLPEMDLSKVTNYTDTFRSCSKLQKVPEIFNAKGTSINLNNTFQSCSKLTEVKIGNVGTNPLNNTFRGCSELVTVEIGSFTTVSSTFMGCSKLENFIPTGEITFSNSFDVSYCPNLTVESLVNILTAFKDRSGGSSAKITLGSTNLAKLTAEQKQIAIDKNYTLA
;
A
#
# COMPACT_ATOMS: atom_id res chain seq x y z
N MET A 1 -15.98 -6.68 3.55
CA MET A 1 -16.46 -7.36 2.31
C MET A 1 -16.59 -8.83 2.64
N ALA A 2 -17.78 -9.40 2.44
CA ALA A 2 -17.98 -10.82 2.68
C ALA A 2 -17.09 -11.62 1.71
N THR A 3 -16.30 -12.54 2.24
CA THR A 3 -15.55 -13.50 1.44
C THR A 3 -16.55 -14.42 0.75
N LYS A 4 -16.57 -14.42 -0.60
CA LYS A 4 -17.35 -15.40 -1.35
C LYS A 4 -17.00 -16.81 -0.88
N THR A 5 -18.01 -17.64 -0.71
CA THR A 5 -17.82 -19.04 -0.34
C THR A 5 -17.11 -19.80 -1.46
N LEU A 6 -16.48 -20.95 -1.14
CA LEU A 6 -15.88 -21.82 -2.15
C LEU A 6 -16.89 -22.21 -3.25
N SER A 7 -18.16 -22.42 -2.86
CA SER A 7 -19.27 -22.73 -3.77
C SER A 7 -19.56 -21.58 -4.75
N GLU A 8 -19.57 -20.32 -4.26
CA GLU A 8 -19.78 -19.14 -5.12
C GLU A 8 -18.62 -18.93 -6.11
N ASN A 9 -17.38 -19.18 -5.68
CA ASN A 9 -16.22 -19.12 -6.56
C ASN A 9 -16.22 -20.21 -7.62
N ILE A 10 -16.65 -21.44 -7.27
CA ILE A 10 -16.81 -22.56 -8.22
C ILE A 10 -17.94 -22.25 -9.21
N ASN A 11 -19.07 -21.75 -8.76
CA ASN A 11 -20.18 -21.40 -9.65
C ASN A 11 -19.82 -20.25 -10.60
N GLN A 12 -19.04 -19.25 -10.13
CA GLN A 12 -18.52 -18.20 -11.00
C GLN A 12 -17.56 -18.78 -12.05
N ALA A 13 -16.64 -19.65 -11.66
CA ALA A 13 -15.71 -20.30 -12.59
C ALA A 13 -16.44 -21.16 -13.64
N ILE A 14 -17.50 -21.85 -13.25
CA ILE A 14 -18.35 -22.63 -14.18
C ILE A 14 -19.09 -21.68 -15.14
N SER A 15 -19.62 -20.56 -14.65
CA SER A 15 -20.27 -19.53 -15.48
C SER A 15 -19.30 -18.95 -16.51
N ASP A 16 -18.08 -18.62 -16.08
CA ASP A 16 -17.04 -18.06 -16.92
C ASP A 16 -16.61 -19.08 -18.01
N LEU A 17 -16.47 -20.35 -17.64
CA LEU A 17 -16.19 -21.44 -18.60
C LEU A 17 -17.31 -21.66 -19.62
N ASN A 18 -18.57 -21.57 -19.20
CA ASN A 18 -19.71 -21.65 -20.11
C ASN A 18 -19.79 -20.45 -21.06
N SER A 19 -19.42 -19.27 -20.60
CA SER A 19 -19.31 -18.06 -21.43
C SER A 19 -18.21 -18.23 -22.48
N VAL A 20 -17.05 -18.78 -22.10
CA VAL A 20 -15.96 -19.11 -23.03
C VAL A 20 -16.41 -20.16 -24.04
N LYS A 21 -17.11 -21.20 -23.59
CA LYS A 21 -17.67 -22.25 -24.49
C LYS A 21 -18.61 -21.62 -25.52
N GLN A 22 -19.54 -20.77 -25.09
CA GLN A 22 -20.49 -20.13 -25.99
C GLN A 22 -19.78 -19.20 -26.98
N ALA A 23 -18.82 -18.40 -26.52
CA ALA A 23 -18.03 -17.53 -27.40
C ALA A 23 -17.24 -18.32 -28.47
N LEU A 24 -16.76 -19.52 -28.14
CA LEU A 24 -16.10 -20.40 -29.10
C LEU A 24 -17.09 -20.95 -30.15
N ILE A 25 -18.29 -21.38 -29.71
CA ILE A 25 -19.37 -21.83 -30.61
C ILE A 25 -19.82 -20.72 -31.55
N ASP A 26 -20.00 -19.50 -31.03
CA ASP A 26 -20.39 -18.30 -31.80
C ASP A 26 -19.34 -17.91 -32.85
N LYS A 27 -18.08 -18.32 -32.65
CA LYS A 27 -16.97 -18.16 -33.62
C LYS A 27 -16.80 -19.37 -34.54
N GLY A 28 -17.75 -20.31 -34.57
CA GLY A 28 -17.76 -21.46 -35.48
C GLY A 28 -16.85 -22.61 -35.06
N VAL A 29 -16.40 -22.65 -33.80
CA VAL A 29 -15.60 -23.77 -33.29
C VAL A 29 -16.53 -24.88 -32.86
N GLU A 30 -16.42 -26.06 -33.49
CA GLU A 30 -17.12 -27.27 -33.04
C GLU A 30 -16.52 -27.73 -31.70
N ILE A 31 -17.35 -27.74 -30.66
CA ILE A 31 -16.99 -28.31 -29.36
C ILE A 31 -17.81 -29.56 -29.15
N PRO A 32 -17.18 -30.77 -29.26
CA PRO A 32 -17.88 -32.02 -29.08
C PRO A 32 -18.57 -32.15 -27.74
N SER A 33 -19.71 -32.80 -27.70
CA SER A 33 -20.40 -33.13 -26.45
C SER A 33 -19.48 -33.98 -25.57
N GLY A 34 -19.24 -33.51 -24.32
CA GLY A 34 -18.38 -34.18 -23.36
C GLY A 34 -16.92 -33.70 -23.30
N THR A 35 -16.54 -32.69 -24.09
CA THR A 35 -15.21 -32.07 -23.99
C THR A 35 -14.93 -31.57 -22.55
N LYS A 36 -13.84 -32.06 -21.95
CA LYS A 36 -13.45 -31.67 -20.58
C LYS A 36 -12.91 -30.24 -20.56
N THR A 37 -13.11 -29.55 -19.46
CA THR A 37 -12.62 -28.15 -19.26
C THR A 37 -11.11 -28.02 -19.48
N SER A 38 -10.32 -29.04 -19.17
CA SER A 38 -8.87 -29.10 -19.44
C SER A 38 -8.52 -29.11 -20.94
N GLU A 39 -9.46 -29.49 -21.80
CA GLU A 39 -9.29 -29.56 -23.24
C GLU A 39 -9.66 -28.25 -23.97
N TYR A 40 -10.36 -27.32 -23.28
CA TYR A 40 -10.64 -25.98 -23.84
C TYR A 40 -9.35 -25.21 -24.13
N GLY A 41 -8.30 -25.40 -23.30
CA GLY A 41 -6.99 -24.83 -23.55
C GLY A 41 -6.34 -25.33 -24.83
N ALA A 42 -6.46 -26.65 -25.12
CA ALA A 42 -5.97 -27.25 -26.35
C ALA A 42 -6.78 -26.80 -27.58
N LYS A 43 -8.11 -26.72 -27.46
CA LYS A 43 -9.01 -26.21 -28.51
C LYS A 43 -8.76 -24.74 -28.83
N ILE A 44 -8.47 -23.94 -27.83
CA ILE A 44 -8.02 -22.55 -28.00
C ILE A 44 -6.66 -22.53 -28.70
N GLY A 45 -5.75 -23.45 -28.38
CA GLY A 45 -4.47 -23.62 -29.07
C GLY A 45 -4.61 -24.03 -30.54
N GLU A 46 -5.61 -24.84 -30.88
CA GLU A 46 -5.95 -25.19 -32.30
C GLU A 46 -6.43 -23.95 -33.08
N ILE A 47 -7.18 -23.02 -32.44
CA ILE A 47 -7.56 -21.74 -33.02
C ILE A 47 -6.30 -20.88 -33.26
N GLN A 48 -5.30 -20.98 -32.37
CA GLN A 48 -4.02 -20.27 -32.51
C GLN A 48 -3.11 -20.84 -33.61
N SER A 49 -3.15 -22.16 -33.85
CA SER A 49 -2.28 -22.82 -34.82
C SER A 49 -2.88 -22.97 -36.21
N GLY A 50 -4.19 -22.89 -36.37
CA GLY A 50 -4.93 -23.09 -37.63
C GLY A 50 -5.63 -21.84 -38.12
N GLY A 51 -4.86 -20.76 -38.39
CA GLY A 51 -5.31 -19.68 -39.27
C GLY A 51 -6.72 -19.12 -39.00
N VAL A 52 -6.99 -18.57 -37.84
CA VAL A 52 -8.03 -17.54 -37.71
C VAL A 52 -7.55 -16.34 -38.49
N THR A 53 -7.77 -16.39 -39.80
CA THR A 53 -7.63 -15.22 -40.66
C THR A 53 -8.75 -14.24 -40.27
N GLY A 54 -8.43 -13.31 -39.36
CA GLY A 54 -9.31 -12.21 -39.00
C GLY A 54 -9.97 -12.32 -37.65
N LEU A 55 -9.21 -12.21 -36.55
CA LEU A 55 -9.80 -11.78 -35.29
C LEU A 55 -10.25 -10.31 -35.46
N ASP A 56 -11.48 -10.09 -35.94
CA ASP A 56 -12.05 -8.77 -36.05
C ASP A 56 -12.57 -8.32 -34.68
N THR A 57 -11.82 -7.41 -34.05
CA THR A 57 -12.18 -6.77 -32.77
C THR A 57 -12.67 -5.33 -32.95
N SER A 58 -13.01 -4.91 -34.19
CA SER A 58 -13.39 -3.55 -34.51
C SER A 58 -14.67 -3.08 -33.82
N ASN A 59 -15.54 -4.00 -33.43
CA ASN A 59 -16.79 -3.74 -32.72
C ASN A 59 -16.72 -4.03 -31.20
N GLU A 60 -15.58 -4.56 -30.71
CA GLU A 60 -15.43 -4.90 -29.30
C GLU A 60 -15.30 -3.62 -28.45
N THR A 61 -16.10 -3.55 -27.41
CA THR A 61 -16.05 -2.46 -26.42
C THR A 61 -15.46 -2.90 -25.09
N SER A 62 -15.38 -4.22 -24.83
CA SER A 62 -14.75 -4.77 -23.64
C SER A 62 -13.64 -5.76 -24.02
N PHE A 63 -12.45 -5.49 -23.49
CA PHE A 63 -11.29 -6.37 -23.60
C PHE A 63 -11.00 -7.08 -22.27
N TYR A 64 -12.03 -7.25 -21.46
CA TYR A 64 -11.97 -7.92 -20.17
C TYR A 64 -11.42 -9.34 -20.29
N TYR A 65 -10.26 -9.64 -19.64
CA TYR A 65 -9.50 -10.89 -19.76
C TYR A 65 -9.12 -11.33 -21.20
N PHE A 66 -9.17 -10.45 -22.17
CA PHE A 66 -9.07 -10.81 -23.59
C PHE A 66 -7.76 -11.53 -23.95
N CYS A 67 -6.62 -11.06 -23.46
CA CYS A 67 -5.28 -11.64 -23.67
C CYS A 67 -4.69 -12.22 -22.39
N SER A 68 -5.51 -12.58 -21.40
CA SER A 68 -5.05 -13.08 -20.10
C SER A 68 -4.30 -14.40 -20.20
N SER A 69 -3.39 -14.67 -19.25
CA SER A 69 -2.65 -15.95 -19.14
C SER A 69 -1.88 -16.33 -20.41
N ASN A 70 -1.24 -15.34 -21.05
CA ASN A 70 -0.49 -15.46 -22.31
C ASN A 70 -1.33 -15.85 -23.53
N ARG A 71 -2.65 -15.76 -23.45
CA ARG A 71 -3.53 -16.05 -24.59
C ARG A 71 -3.35 -14.97 -25.66
N LEU A 72 -3.40 -15.35 -26.93
CA LEU A 72 -3.28 -14.46 -28.10
C LEU A 72 -2.00 -13.58 -28.11
N ILE A 73 -0.96 -13.96 -27.35
CA ILE A 73 0.27 -13.14 -27.26
C ILE A 73 0.91 -12.92 -28.63
N ASP A 74 0.84 -13.91 -29.53
CA ASP A 74 1.39 -13.85 -30.88
C ASP A 74 0.49 -13.06 -31.86
N GLN A 75 -0.71 -12.65 -31.43
CA GLN A 75 -1.70 -11.97 -32.27
C GLN A 75 -2.08 -10.58 -31.75
N ILE A 76 -1.46 -10.12 -30.66
CA ILE A 76 -1.75 -8.84 -30.02
C ILE A 76 -1.67 -7.67 -31.04
N GLU A 77 -0.73 -7.73 -31.97
CA GLU A 77 -0.54 -6.70 -33.00
C GLU A 77 -1.74 -6.54 -33.95
N LYS A 78 -2.62 -7.54 -34.02
CA LYS A 78 -3.78 -7.56 -34.91
C LYS A 78 -5.07 -7.10 -34.22
N ILE A 79 -5.02 -6.80 -32.92
CA ILE A 79 -6.21 -6.44 -32.16
C ILE A 79 -6.53 -4.95 -32.36
N ASN A 80 -7.73 -4.68 -32.87
CA ASN A 80 -8.26 -3.32 -32.94
C ASN A 80 -8.97 -2.97 -31.62
N THR A 81 -8.39 -2.05 -30.86
CA THR A 81 -8.90 -1.63 -29.55
C THR A 81 -9.62 -0.26 -29.59
N SER A 82 -9.92 0.28 -30.78
CA SER A 82 -10.42 1.66 -30.97
C SER A 82 -11.79 1.94 -30.36
N ASN A 83 -12.59 0.91 -30.12
CA ASN A 83 -13.89 1.01 -29.44
C ASN A 83 -13.86 0.52 -27.99
N GLY A 84 -12.70 0.11 -27.47
CA GLY A 84 -12.54 -0.39 -26.12
C GLY A 84 -12.82 0.68 -25.06
N THR A 85 -13.70 0.36 -24.12
CA THR A 85 -14.00 1.16 -22.94
C THR A 85 -13.56 0.46 -21.65
N ASP A 86 -13.52 -0.88 -21.66
CA ASP A 86 -13.08 -1.71 -20.55
C ASP A 86 -11.83 -2.53 -20.93
N PHE A 87 -10.70 -2.18 -20.33
CA PHE A 87 -9.42 -2.87 -20.47
C PHE A 87 -9.02 -3.64 -19.19
N SER A 88 -9.97 -3.82 -18.28
CA SER A 88 -9.71 -4.53 -17.02
C SER A 88 -9.24 -5.96 -17.28
N PHE A 89 -8.15 -6.36 -16.59
CA PHE A 89 -7.57 -7.70 -16.67
C PHE A 89 -7.13 -8.13 -18.08
N MET A 90 -7.02 -7.23 -19.06
CA MET A 90 -6.75 -7.60 -20.47
C MET A 90 -5.55 -8.54 -20.60
N PHE A 91 -4.46 -8.30 -19.91
CA PHE A 91 -3.23 -9.12 -19.92
C PHE A 91 -2.96 -9.83 -18.58
N TYR A 92 -3.99 -10.01 -17.76
CA TYR A 92 -3.88 -10.60 -16.43
C TYR A 92 -3.12 -11.94 -16.43
N TYR A 93 -2.09 -12.10 -15.57
CA TYR A 93 -1.22 -13.29 -15.48
C TYR A 93 -0.47 -13.64 -16.79
N SER A 94 -0.27 -12.69 -17.70
CA SER A 94 0.51 -12.92 -18.92
C SER A 94 2.00 -12.84 -18.62
N LYS A 95 2.51 -13.85 -17.93
CA LYS A 95 3.88 -13.91 -17.38
C LYS A 95 4.99 -13.98 -18.44
N LEU A 96 4.65 -14.34 -19.68
CA LEU A 96 5.59 -14.39 -20.82
C LEU A 96 5.56 -13.11 -21.66
N LEU A 97 4.65 -12.18 -21.37
CA LEU A 97 4.50 -10.92 -22.09
C LEU A 97 5.68 -9.99 -21.75
N THR A 98 6.55 -9.74 -22.70
CA THR A 98 7.72 -8.86 -22.52
C THR A 98 7.45 -7.42 -22.95
N THR A 99 6.62 -7.24 -23.97
CA THR A 99 6.23 -5.94 -24.53
C THR A 99 4.78 -5.98 -25.00
N VAL A 100 4.16 -4.82 -25.16
CA VAL A 100 2.81 -4.66 -25.69
C VAL A 100 2.87 -3.73 -26.88
N PRO A 101 2.18 -4.03 -28.01
CA PRO A 101 2.09 -3.10 -29.13
C PRO A 101 1.28 -1.86 -28.75
N GLN A 102 1.32 -0.84 -29.62
CA GLN A 102 0.50 0.35 -29.43
C GLN A 102 -1.00 -0.02 -29.47
N LEU A 103 -1.70 0.26 -28.38
CA LEU A 103 -3.14 0.10 -28.28
C LEU A 103 -3.85 1.44 -28.37
N ASN A 104 -5.00 1.48 -29.02
CA ASN A 104 -5.89 2.63 -28.94
C ASN A 104 -6.77 2.49 -27.67
N THR A 105 -6.44 3.24 -26.65
CA THR A 105 -7.15 3.24 -25.37
C THR A 105 -7.93 4.52 -25.10
N SER A 106 -8.17 5.33 -26.14
CA SER A 106 -8.74 6.69 -26.02
C SER A 106 -10.15 6.76 -25.43
N LYS A 107 -10.92 5.65 -25.50
CA LYS A 107 -12.23 5.51 -24.90
C LYS A 107 -12.21 4.74 -23.57
N GLY A 108 -11.04 4.30 -23.12
CA GLY A 108 -10.88 3.48 -21.93
C GLY A 108 -11.27 4.22 -20.65
N THR A 109 -12.21 3.65 -19.90
CA THR A 109 -12.67 4.18 -18.62
C THR A 109 -12.15 3.38 -17.42
N THR A 110 -11.78 2.12 -17.64
CA THR A 110 -11.19 1.26 -16.62
C THR A 110 -9.99 0.47 -17.15
N PHE A 111 -8.92 0.48 -16.36
CA PHE A 111 -7.65 -0.20 -16.59
C PHE A 111 -7.29 -1.11 -15.40
N ALA A 112 -8.28 -1.46 -14.58
CA ALA A 112 -8.07 -2.25 -13.38
C ALA A 112 -7.38 -3.58 -13.69
N SER A 113 -6.25 -3.85 -13.03
CA SER A 113 -5.49 -5.09 -13.19
C SER A 113 -5.08 -5.41 -14.63
N MET A 114 -5.01 -4.42 -15.53
CA MET A 114 -4.75 -4.63 -16.96
C MET A 114 -3.48 -5.47 -17.19
N PHE A 115 -2.42 -5.23 -16.44
CA PHE A 115 -1.13 -5.93 -16.51
C PHE A 115 -0.78 -6.68 -15.22
N TYR A 116 -1.77 -7.08 -14.44
CA TYR A 116 -1.55 -7.78 -13.16
C TYR A 116 -0.74 -9.05 -13.37
N ASP A 117 0.39 -9.21 -12.63
CA ASP A 117 1.34 -10.33 -12.72
C ASP A 117 1.91 -10.58 -14.13
N CYS A 118 2.07 -9.53 -14.95
CA CYS A 118 2.88 -9.59 -16.17
C CYS A 118 4.37 -9.49 -15.79
N SER A 119 4.91 -10.52 -15.15
CA SER A 119 6.21 -10.48 -14.50
C SER A 119 7.41 -10.30 -15.44
N ALA A 120 7.28 -10.66 -16.73
CA ALA A 120 8.31 -10.45 -17.76
C ALA A 120 8.18 -9.09 -18.47
N LEU A 121 7.13 -8.30 -18.22
CA LEU A 121 6.88 -7.03 -18.91
C LEU A 121 7.95 -5.99 -18.52
N THR A 122 8.71 -5.52 -19.50
CA THR A 122 9.80 -4.57 -19.28
C THR A 122 9.41 -3.12 -19.57
N THR A 123 8.51 -2.92 -20.54
CA THR A 123 8.01 -1.62 -20.96
C THR A 123 6.55 -1.71 -21.40
N VAL A 124 5.83 -0.61 -21.34
CA VAL A 124 4.49 -0.44 -21.91
C VAL A 124 4.50 0.72 -22.92
N PRO A 125 3.67 0.66 -23.97
CA PRO A 125 3.53 1.79 -24.89
C PRO A 125 2.82 2.98 -24.22
N GLN A 126 2.85 4.14 -24.87
CA GLN A 126 2.03 5.27 -24.44
C GLN A 126 0.55 4.90 -24.55
N LEU A 127 -0.14 4.84 -23.42
CA LEU A 127 -1.59 4.62 -23.37
C LEU A 127 -2.30 5.98 -23.20
N ASN A 128 -3.40 6.17 -23.90
CA ASN A 128 -4.31 7.27 -23.60
C ASN A 128 -5.23 6.85 -22.45
N THR A 129 -5.03 7.42 -21.29
CA THR A 129 -5.75 7.09 -20.05
C THR A 129 -6.62 8.25 -19.55
N SER A 130 -6.78 9.31 -20.37
CA SER A 130 -7.47 10.56 -19.98
C SER A 130 -8.92 10.40 -19.53
N SER A 131 -9.62 9.35 -20.00
CA SER A 131 -10.97 9.00 -19.53
C SER A 131 -10.98 7.97 -18.40
N GLY A 132 -9.81 7.50 -17.98
CA GLY A 132 -9.66 6.44 -16.96
C GLY A 132 -10.05 6.90 -15.57
N THR A 133 -10.87 6.12 -14.89
CA THR A 133 -11.28 6.36 -13.51
C THR A 133 -10.77 5.29 -12.55
N ASN A 134 -10.50 4.08 -13.06
CA ASN A 134 -10.04 2.95 -12.25
C ASN A 134 -8.70 2.41 -12.75
N PHE A 135 -7.65 2.57 -11.91
CA PHE A 135 -6.29 2.10 -12.13
C PHE A 135 -5.85 1.07 -11.07
N GLY A 136 -6.79 0.57 -10.26
CA GLY A 136 -6.49 -0.38 -9.19
C GLY A 136 -5.73 -1.60 -9.70
N ASN A 137 -4.59 -1.92 -9.06
CA ASN A 137 -3.69 -3.03 -9.40
C ASN A 137 -3.22 -3.08 -10.86
N MET A 138 -3.26 -1.97 -11.63
CA MET A 138 -2.99 -1.96 -13.07
C MET A 138 -1.66 -2.64 -13.44
N PHE A 139 -0.59 -2.41 -12.69
CA PHE A 139 0.75 -2.95 -12.90
C PHE A 139 1.22 -3.88 -11.77
N ARG A 140 0.31 -4.32 -10.89
CA ARG A 140 0.70 -5.17 -9.76
C ARG A 140 1.45 -6.40 -10.22
N GLY A 141 2.60 -6.69 -9.59
CA GLY A 141 3.41 -7.87 -9.91
C GLY A 141 4.20 -7.77 -11.23
N CYS A 142 4.29 -6.59 -11.85
CA CYS A 142 5.16 -6.36 -13.01
C CYS A 142 6.62 -6.23 -12.54
N THR A 143 7.20 -7.34 -12.09
CA THR A 143 8.50 -7.35 -11.41
C THR A 143 9.69 -6.94 -12.28
N SER A 144 9.59 -7.05 -13.62
CA SER A 144 10.61 -6.63 -14.57
C SER A 144 10.42 -5.20 -15.11
N LEU A 145 9.31 -4.53 -14.75
CA LEU A 145 8.99 -3.19 -15.26
C LEU A 145 9.90 -2.13 -14.62
N THR A 146 10.69 -1.44 -15.44
CA THR A 146 11.70 -0.47 -14.94
C THR A 146 11.22 0.97 -14.97
N ALA A 147 10.33 1.29 -15.88
CA ALA A 147 9.70 2.61 -16.04
C ALA A 147 8.36 2.46 -16.77
N ILE A 148 7.48 3.44 -16.63
CA ILE A 148 6.24 3.55 -17.41
C ILE A 148 6.24 4.89 -18.15
N PRO A 149 5.52 5.00 -19.30
CA PRO A 149 5.26 6.29 -19.93
C PRO A 149 4.38 7.16 -19.03
N GLN A 150 4.35 8.46 -19.28
CA GLN A 150 3.46 9.36 -18.56
C GLN A 150 2.00 9.00 -18.84
N LEU A 151 1.26 8.61 -17.80
CA LEU A 151 -0.17 8.35 -17.86
C LEU A 151 -0.96 9.59 -17.41
N ASP A 152 -2.02 9.93 -18.11
CA ASP A 152 -3.00 10.90 -17.61
C ASP A 152 -3.95 10.19 -16.64
N THR A 153 -3.78 10.42 -15.35
CA THR A 153 -4.60 9.85 -14.28
C THR A 153 -5.48 10.91 -13.58
N SER A 154 -5.65 12.08 -14.21
CA SER A 154 -6.38 13.23 -13.64
C SER A 154 -7.87 12.96 -13.33
N ASN A 155 -8.46 11.97 -13.99
CA ASN A 155 -9.81 11.48 -13.71
C ASN A 155 -9.85 10.24 -12.80
N GLY A 156 -8.69 9.73 -12.40
CA GLY A 156 -8.56 8.54 -11.54
C GLY A 156 -9.12 8.75 -10.14
N THR A 157 -9.90 7.78 -9.67
CA THR A 157 -10.44 7.73 -8.31
C THR A 157 -9.99 6.48 -7.55
N MET A 158 -9.58 5.42 -8.26
CA MET A 158 -9.16 4.14 -7.70
C MET A 158 -7.70 3.85 -8.07
N PHE A 159 -6.81 3.78 -7.08
CA PHE A 159 -5.37 3.60 -7.26
C PHE A 159 -4.77 2.49 -6.41
N SER A 160 -5.59 1.83 -5.55
CA SER A 160 -5.09 0.82 -4.61
C SER A 160 -4.25 -0.24 -5.34
N GLY A 161 -3.01 -0.44 -4.89
CA GLY A 161 -2.08 -1.42 -5.42
C GLY A 161 -1.61 -1.20 -6.86
N MET A 162 -1.78 0.00 -7.46
CA MET A 162 -1.48 0.23 -8.89
C MET A 162 -0.08 -0.24 -9.30
N PHE A 163 0.93 -0.06 -8.45
CA PHE A 163 2.31 -0.47 -8.70
C PHE A 163 2.82 -1.49 -7.66
N ARG A 164 1.91 -2.15 -6.94
CA ARG A 164 2.29 -3.13 -5.93
C ARG A 164 3.18 -4.22 -6.52
N ASP A 165 4.26 -4.58 -5.81
CA ASP A 165 5.23 -5.62 -6.21
C ASP A 165 5.96 -5.29 -7.54
N CYS A 166 6.10 -3.99 -7.92
CA CYS A 166 6.92 -3.56 -9.06
C CYS A 166 8.39 -3.39 -8.63
N THR A 167 9.03 -4.50 -8.29
CA THR A 167 10.35 -4.54 -7.62
C THR A 167 11.52 -4.00 -8.45
N SER A 168 11.35 -3.79 -9.76
CA SER A 168 12.34 -3.17 -10.65
C SER A 168 12.03 -1.72 -11.00
N LEU A 169 10.88 -1.16 -10.57
CA LEU A 169 10.47 0.20 -10.89
C LEU A 169 11.32 1.21 -10.09
N LYS A 170 12.24 1.87 -10.79
CA LYS A 170 13.22 2.80 -10.20
C LYS A 170 12.87 4.27 -10.39
N THR A 171 11.98 4.57 -11.33
CA THR A 171 11.58 5.92 -11.71
C THR A 171 10.21 6.23 -11.15
N ASP A 172 10.05 7.41 -10.55
CA ASP A 172 8.73 7.91 -10.11
C ASP A 172 7.76 7.94 -11.29
N PRO A 173 6.61 7.24 -11.19
CA PRO A 173 5.62 7.19 -12.28
C PRO A 173 4.85 8.50 -12.51
N LYS A 174 5.00 9.52 -11.64
CA LYS A 174 4.41 10.87 -11.74
C LYS A 174 2.91 10.88 -12.04
N ILE A 175 2.15 10.09 -11.29
CA ILE A 175 0.70 9.99 -11.42
C ILE A 175 -0.04 11.11 -10.68
N ASN A 176 -1.16 11.57 -11.22
CA ASN A 176 -2.08 12.47 -10.53
C ASN A 176 -3.05 11.65 -9.66
N THR A 177 -2.96 11.80 -8.34
CA THR A 177 -3.78 11.09 -7.35
C THR A 177 -4.78 11.98 -6.63
N SER A 178 -4.99 13.23 -7.09
CA SER A 178 -5.79 14.27 -6.41
C SER A 178 -7.23 13.87 -6.07
N LYS A 179 -7.83 12.95 -6.83
CA LYS A 179 -9.19 12.42 -6.58
C LYS A 179 -9.18 11.07 -5.85
N GLY A 180 -8.01 10.49 -5.60
CA GLY A 180 -7.86 9.20 -4.93
C GLY A 180 -8.12 9.29 -3.43
N THR A 181 -9.10 8.55 -2.93
CA THR A 181 -9.39 8.46 -1.49
C THR A 181 -8.70 7.28 -0.82
N ASP A 182 -8.41 6.24 -1.58
CA ASP A 182 -7.69 5.04 -1.15
C ASP A 182 -6.43 4.83 -2.00
N LEU A 183 -5.26 5.09 -1.41
CA LEU A 183 -3.94 4.85 -1.99
C LEU A 183 -3.24 3.67 -1.32
N SER A 184 -4.00 2.75 -0.70
CA SER A 184 -3.44 1.58 -0.06
C SER A 184 -2.63 0.72 -1.05
N TYR A 185 -1.50 0.17 -0.59
CA TYR A 185 -0.60 -0.66 -1.40
C TYR A 185 -0.06 0.01 -2.68
N LEU A 186 -0.23 1.32 -2.90
CA LEU A 186 0.07 2.00 -4.17
C LEU A 186 1.46 1.66 -4.70
N PHE A 187 2.48 1.72 -3.85
CA PHE A 187 3.89 1.48 -4.15
C PHE A 187 4.52 0.37 -3.29
N TYR A 188 3.71 -0.55 -2.78
CA TYR A 188 4.18 -1.67 -1.97
C TYR A 188 5.31 -2.41 -2.69
N ASP A 189 6.47 -2.58 -2.03
CA ASP A 189 7.68 -3.28 -2.53
C ASP A 189 8.21 -2.74 -3.88
N CYS A 190 8.25 -1.41 -4.04
CA CYS A 190 8.85 -0.74 -5.19
C CYS A 190 10.30 -0.32 -4.92
N ALA A 191 11.09 -0.09 -6.00
CA ALA A 191 12.54 0.11 -5.93
C ALA A 191 13.02 1.56 -6.13
N PHE A 192 12.13 2.56 -6.20
CA PHE A 192 12.56 3.95 -6.37
C PHE A 192 13.18 4.52 -5.09
N LYS A 193 14.10 5.49 -5.28
CA LYS A 193 14.77 6.18 -4.18
C LYS A 193 14.00 7.40 -3.70
N THR A 194 13.29 8.05 -4.60
CA THR A 194 12.54 9.28 -4.35
C THR A 194 11.22 9.24 -5.07
N ILE A 195 10.21 9.88 -4.49
CA ILE A 195 8.96 10.26 -5.13
C ILE A 195 8.98 11.79 -5.20
N GLU A 196 8.79 12.34 -6.39
CA GLU A 196 8.83 13.80 -6.60
C GLU A 196 7.49 14.45 -6.29
N GLN A 197 6.37 13.76 -6.61
CA GLN A 197 5.02 14.26 -6.41
C GLN A 197 4.06 13.14 -6.04
N LEU A 198 3.25 13.39 -5.02
CA LEU A 198 2.12 12.54 -4.65
C LEU A 198 1.04 13.41 -4.01
N ASP A 199 -0.05 13.64 -4.70
CA ASP A 199 -1.19 14.40 -4.18
C ASP A 199 -2.04 13.50 -3.26
N THR A 200 -2.05 13.82 -1.98
CA THR A 200 -2.79 13.09 -0.94
C THR A 200 -3.97 13.90 -0.38
N SER A 201 -4.30 15.04 -0.99
CA SER A 201 -5.31 15.99 -0.48
C SER A 201 -6.73 15.43 -0.35
N SER A 202 -7.06 14.35 -1.06
CA SER A 202 -8.31 13.61 -0.92
C SER A 202 -8.16 12.28 -0.20
N CYS A 203 -6.93 11.86 0.11
CA CYS A 203 -6.63 10.54 0.63
C CYS A 203 -7.09 10.37 2.08
N THR A 204 -7.70 9.23 2.39
CA THR A 204 -8.09 8.81 3.74
C THR A 204 -7.37 7.54 4.20
N ASN A 205 -6.85 6.75 3.25
CA ASN A 205 -6.21 5.47 3.51
C ASN A 205 -4.88 5.35 2.76
N LEU A 206 -3.77 5.31 3.51
CA LEU A 206 -2.40 5.07 3.03
C LEU A 206 -1.84 3.70 3.47
N SER A 207 -2.70 2.80 4.01
CA SER A 207 -2.20 1.53 4.54
C SER A 207 -1.36 0.77 3.51
N TYR A 208 -0.16 0.32 3.92
CA TYR A 208 0.81 -0.39 3.09
C TYR A 208 1.31 0.38 1.85
N ALA A 209 1.04 1.69 1.72
CA ALA A 209 1.32 2.41 0.48
C ALA A 209 2.79 2.37 0.05
N PHE A 210 3.73 2.36 1.00
CA PHE A 210 5.17 2.28 0.78
C PHE A 210 5.82 1.11 1.51
N TYR A 211 5.05 0.10 1.91
CA TYR A 211 5.58 -1.07 2.61
C TYR A 211 6.76 -1.68 1.86
N SER A 212 7.86 -1.98 2.55
CA SER A 212 9.09 -2.56 1.95
C SER A 212 9.76 -1.74 0.84
N CYS A 213 9.45 -0.45 0.68
CA CYS A 213 10.22 0.43 -0.21
C CYS A 213 11.62 0.67 0.40
N SER A 214 12.44 -0.37 0.41
CA SER A 214 13.72 -0.40 1.16
C SER A 214 14.78 0.56 0.63
N LEU A 215 14.64 1.08 -0.59
CA LEU A 215 15.52 2.06 -1.20
C LEU A 215 15.01 3.50 -1.07
N LEU A 216 13.79 3.71 -0.62
CA LEU A 216 13.17 5.04 -0.49
C LEU A 216 13.91 5.87 0.56
N GLU A 217 14.45 7.01 0.15
CA GLU A 217 15.24 7.93 0.99
C GLU A 217 14.45 9.17 1.40
N THR A 218 13.63 9.68 0.47
CA THR A 218 12.86 10.93 0.66
C THR A 218 11.45 10.82 0.07
N LEU A 219 10.53 11.59 0.65
CA LEU A 219 9.15 11.78 0.21
C LEU A 219 8.93 13.25 -0.18
N PRO A 220 7.98 13.56 -1.06
CA PRO A 220 7.55 14.93 -1.30
C PRO A 220 6.77 15.49 -0.10
N GLU A 221 6.49 16.78 -0.13
CA GLU A 221 5.46 17.36 0.73
C GLU A 221 4.10 16.73 0.39
N MET A 222 3.36 16.33 1.43
CA MET A 222 2.09 15.61 1.31
C MET A 222 1.05 16.27 2.24
N ASP A 223 -0.16 16.50 1.74
CA ASP A 223 -1.30 16.85 2.60
C ASP A 223 -1.85 15.57 3.25
N LEU A 224 -1.53 15.37 4.52
CA LEU A 224 -1.96 14.20 5.31
C LEU A 224 -3.16 14.50 6.21
N SER A 225 -3.78 15.69 6.09
CA SER A 225 -4.83 16.18 6.98
C SER A 225 -6.13 15.36 7.01
N LYS A 226 -6.39 14.57 5.97
CA LYS A 226 -7.56 13.70 5.88
C LYS A 226 -7.25 12.23 6.12
N VAL A 227 -5.98 11.86 6.16
CA VAL A 227 -5.58 10.46 6.29
C VAL A 227 -5.85 9.97 7.71
N THR A 228 -6.55 8.85 7.81
CA THR A 228 -6.87 8.20 9.10
C THR A 228 -6.24 6.83 9.26
N ASN A 229 -5.85 6.18 8.15
CA ASN A 229 -5.24 4.85 8.18
C ASN A 229 -3.83 4.86 7.59
N TYR A 230 -2.84 4.70 8.48
CA TYR A 230 -1.41 4.59 8.16
C TYR A 230 -0.85 3.19 8.46
N THR A 231 -1.71 2.16 8.64
CA THR A 231 -1.25 0.81 8.97
C THR A 231 -0.17 0.35 8.01
N ASP A 232 1.00 -0.02 8.55
CA ASP A 232 2.15 -0.53 7.77
C ASP A 232 2.62 0.39 6.61
N THR A 233 2.26 1.69 6.60
CA THR A 233 2.51 2.59 5.45
C THR A 233 3.98 2.62 5.04
N PHE A 234 4.89 2.82 5.99
CA PHE A 234 6.33 2.93 5.75
C PHE A 234 7.11 1.75 6.35
N ARG A 235 6.43 0.68 6.74
CA ARG A 235 7.11 -0.47 7.34
C ARG A 235 8.22 -0.99 6.43
N SER A 236 9.40 -1.21 6.99
CA SER A 236 10.60 -1.68 6.29
C SER A 236 11.17 -0.72 5.22
N CYS A 237 10.81 0.58 5.26
CA CYS A 237 11.50 1.62 4.49
C CYS A 237 12.84 1.94 5.16
N SER A 238 13.80 1.01 5.05
CA SER A 238 15.02 1.04 5.86
C SER A 238 15.98 2.20 5.57
N LYS A 239 15.82 2.91 4.45
CA LYS A 239 16.62 4.09 4.08
C LYS A 239 15.89 5.41 4.26
N LEU A 240 14.60 5.40 4.58
CA LEU A 240 13.79 6.60 4.76
C LEU A 240 14.30 7.41 5.97
N GLN A 241 14.66 8.68 5.74
CA GLN A 241 15.28 9.53 6.74
C GLN A 241 14.28 10.44 7.45
N LYS A 242 13.29 10.93 6.71
CA LYS A 242 12.24 11.85 7.20
C LYS A 242 10.91 11.55 6.54
N VAL A 243 9.84 11.90 7.23
CA VAL A 243 8.46 11.86 6.74
C VAL A 243 7.80 13.22 6.96
N PRO A 244 6.78 13.59 6.15
CA PRO A 244 5.95 14.76 6.43
C PRO A 244 5.28 14.66 7.80
N GLU A 245 4.87 15.79 8.37
CA GLU A 245 4.10 15.80 9.62
C GLU A 245 2.78 15.04 9.45
N ILE A 246 2.53 14.07 10.34
CA ILE A 246 1.27 13.32 10.37
C ILE A 246 0.30 14.03 11.30
N PHE A 247 -0.79 14.56 10.76
CA PHE A 247 -1.86 15.14 11.55
C PHE A 247 -3.23 14.88 10.91
N ASN A 248 -4.29 14.94 11.70
CA ASN A 248 -5.66 14.86 11.19
C ASN A 248 -6.41 16.12 11.57
N ALA A 249 -6.78 16.93 10.57
CA ALA A 249 -7.47 18.21 10.78
C ALA A 249 -8.86 18.09 11.41
N LYS A 250 -9.49 16.90 11.30
CA LYS A 250 -10.82 16.64 11.86
C LYS A 250 -10.78 16.14 13.31
N GLY A 251 -9.60 15.92 13.89
CA GLY A 251 -9.45 15.37 15.24
C GLY A 251 -9.97 13.95 15.43
N THR A 252 -10.18 13.20 14.34
CA THR A 252 -10.57 11.78 14.38
C THR A 252 -9.35 10.94 14.73
N SER A 253 -9.58 9.78 15.36
CA SER A 253 -8.49 8.83 15.64
C SER A 253 -7.80 8.36 14.38
N ILE A 254 -6.47 8.36 14.40
CA ILE A 254 -5.63 7.83 13.32
C ILE A 254 -5.03 6.48 13.70
N ASN A 255 -4.91 5.58 12.73
CA ASN A 255 -4.33 4.25 12.94
C ASN A 255 -2.87 4.25 12.46
N LEU A 256 -1.93 4.08 13.40
CA LEU A 256 -0.48 4.05 13.18
C LEU A 256 0.14 2.68 13.41
N ASN A 257 -0.64 1.60 13.37
CA ASN A 257 -0.10 0.25 13.61
C ASN A 257 1.04 -0.06 12.64
N ASN A 258 2.21 -0.41 13.16
CA ASN A 258 3.44 -0.76 12.43
C ASN A 258 3.93 0.33 11.44
N THR A 259 3.42 1.56 11.48
CA THR A 259 3.63 2.57 10.42
C THR A 259 5.10 2.76 10.06
N PHE A 260 5.99 2.84 11.06
CA PHE A 260 7.42 3.03 10.89
C PHE A 260 8.25 1.81 11.32
N GLN A 261 7.63 0.67 11.51
CA GLN A 261 8.38 -0.52 11.94
C GLN A 261 9.53 -0.80 10.99
N SER A 262 10.76 -0.93 11.53
CA SER A 262 12.00 -1.18 10.80
C SER A 262 12.42 -0.07 9.82
N CYS A 263 12.00 1.19 10.04
CA CYS A 263 12.56 2.36 9.39
C CYS A 263 13.88 2.75 10.07
N SER A 264 14.93 1.95 9.84
CA SER A 264 16.18 2.03 10.61
C SER A 264 16.98 3.32 10.42
N LYS A 265 16.72 4.10 9.36
CA LYS A 265 17.37 5.40 9.08
C LYS A 265 16.52 6.61 9.42
N LEU A 266 15.27 6.41 9.86
CA LEU A 266 14.39 7.49 10.27
C LEU A 266 14.95 8.19 11.52
N THR A 267 15.11 9.52 11.45
CA THR A 267 15.73 10.31 12.51
C THR A 267 14.75 11.13 13.33
N GLU A 268 13.66 11.56 12.72
CA GLU A 268 12.68 12.43 13.34
C GLU A 268 11.27 12.13 12.84
N VAL A 269 10.28 12.20 13.74
CA VAL A 269 8.86 12.11 13.41
C VAL A 269 8.06 13.09 14.23
N LYS A 270 7.14 13.80 13.55
CA LYS A 270 6.17 14.69 14.19
C LYS A 270 4.74 14.23 13.89
N ILE A 271 3.96 14.01 14.94
CA ILE A 271 2.60 13.47 14.86
C ILE A 271 1.67 14.31 15.74
N GLY A 272 0.56 14.75 15.19
CA GLY A 272 -0.52 15.38 15.97
C GLY A 272 -1.25 14.36 16.87
N ASN A 273 -2.47 14.66 17.27
CA ASN A 273 -3.28 13.77 18.09
C ASN A 273 -3.62 12.46 17.38
N VAL A 274 -3.30 11.34 18.00
CA VAL A 274 -3.60 9.99 17.50
C VAL A 274 -5.00 9.53 17.90
N GLY A 275 -5.52 10.08 19.00
CA GLY A 275 -6.79 9.64 19.59
C GLY A 275 -6.61 8.37 20.43
N THR A 276 -7.59 7.47 20.39
CA THR A 276 -7.63 6.26 21.23
C THR A 276 -6.98 5.03 20.64
N ASN A 277 -6.54 5.07 19.37
CA ASN A 277 -5.87 3.94 18.74
C ASN A 277 -4.49 3.69 19.35
N PRO A 278 -4.14 2.43 19.69
CA PRO A 278 -2.84 2.13 20.26
C PRO A 278 -1.73 2.18 19.21
N LEU A 279 -0.54 2.59 19.65
CA LEU A 279 0.68 2.64 18.81
C LEU A 279 1.37 1.27 18.73
N ASN A 280 0.69 0.25 18.19
CA ASN A 280 1.27 -1.10 18.10
C ASN A 280 2.48 -1.14 17.16
N ASN A 281 3.68 -1.44 17.70
CA ASN A 281 4.95 -1.52 16.97
C ASN A 281 5.26 -0.27 16.11
N THR A 282 4.66 0.88 16.36
CA THR A 282 4.71 2.05 15.46
C THR A 282 6.16 2.44 15.12
N PHE A 283 7.05 2.47 16.11
CA PHE A 283 8.46 2.82 15.94
C PHE A 283 9.41 1.63 16.16
N ARG A 284 8.89 0.40 16.23
CA ARG A 284 9.73 -0.76 16.50
C ARG A 284 10.87 -0.90 15.49
N GLY A 285 12.12 -0.94 15.96
CA GLY A 285 13.30 -1.08 15.12
C GLY A 285 13.75 0.19 14.40
N CYS A 286 13.26 1.37 14.79
CA CYS A 286 13.76 2.67 14.31
C CYS A 286 15.06 3.01 15.06
N SER A 287 16.17 2.34 14.73
CA SER A 287 17.42 2.39 15.51
C SER A 287 18.14 3.74 15.47
N GLU A 288 17.93 4.54 14.41
CA GLU A 288 18.51 5.89 14.25
C GLU A 288 17.55 7.00 14.71
N LEU A 289 16.36 6.69 15.20
CA LEU A 289 15.36 7.67 15.62
C LEU A 289 15.86 8.44 16.85
N VAL A 290 15.98 9.77 16.70
CA VAL A 290 16.48 10.69 17.74
C VAL A 290 15.35 11.48 18.38
N THR A 291 14.37 11.92 17.57
CA THR A 291 13.31 12.81 18.04
C THR A 291 11.92 12.30 17.63
N VAL A 292 11.00 12.24 18.59
CA VAL A 292 9.57 12.01 18.37
C VAL A 292 8.78 13.09 19.08
N GLU A 293 8.03 13.90 18.33
CA GLU A 293 7.01 14.80 18.83
C GLU A 293 5.65 14.21 18.54
N ILE A 294 4.78 14.06 19.57
CA ILE A 294 3.49 13.40 19.38
C ILE A 294 2.42 13.98 20.33
N GLY A 295 1.22 14.18 19.77
CA GLY A 295 0.04 14.59 20.54
C GLY A 295 -0.48 13.53 21.49
N SER A 296 -1.75 13.59 21.86
CA SER A 296 -2.36 12.56 22.72
C SER A 296 -2.40 11.20 22.02
N PHE A 297 -2.04 10.15 22.73
CA PHE A 297 -2.01 8.78 22.18
C PHE A 297 -2.21 7.70 23.25
N THR A 298 -2.53 6.50 22.80
CA THR A 298 -2.48 5.26 23.59
C THR A 298 -1.30 4.42 23.13
N THR A 299 -0.50 3.89 24.06
CA THR A 299 0.68 3.09 23.75
C THR A 299 0.58 1.66 24.25
N VAL A 300 1.46 0.80 23.72
CA VAL A 300 1.72 -0.57 24.18
C VAL A 300 3.23 -0.78 24.31
N SER A 301 3.64 -1.86 24.99
CA SER A 301 5.06 -2.12 25.31
C SER A 301 6.00 -2.19 24.10
N SER A 302 5.52 -2.57 22.94
CA SER A 302 6.34 -2.72 21.73
C SER A 302 6.51 -1.43 20.90
N THR A 303 5.87 -0.32 21.29
CA THR A 303 5.87 0.93 20.52
C THR A 303 7.29 1.42 20.17
N PHE A 304 8.21 1.44 21.15
CA PHE A 304 9.57 1.98 21.02
C PHE A 304 10.66 0.90 21.08
N MET A 305 10.30 -0.37 20.91
CA MET A 305 11.26 -1.47 20.98
C MET A 305 12.34 -1.33 19.90
N GLY A 306 13.61 -1.19 20.33
CA GLY A 306 14.77 -1.03 19.42
C GLY A 306 15.04 0.41 18.96
N CYS A 307 14.42 1.44 19.57
CA CYS A 307 14.74 2.87 19.35
C CYS A 307 15.94 3.29 20.21
N SER A 308 17.11 2.67 19.98
CA SER A 308 18.27 2.83 20.86
C SER A 308 18.89 4.21 20.89
N LYS A 309 18.65 5.04 19.85
CA LYS A 309 19.15 6.42 19.77
C LYS A 309 18.15 7.48 20.18
N LEU A 310 16.94 7.10 20.64
CA LEU A 310 15.91 8.08 21.01
C LEU A 310 16.38 8.92 22.23
N GLU A 311 16.53 10.22 22.01
CA GLU A 311 16.96 11.21 22.97
C GLU A 311 15.80 12.13 23.37
N ASN A 312 15.06 12.61 22.39
CA ASN A 312 14.02 13.62 22.55
C ASN A 312 12.65 13.01 22.27
N PHE A 313 11.94 12.67 23.33
CA PHE A 313 10.54 12.28 23.24
C PHE A 313 9.68 13.40 23.83
N ILE A 314 8.88 14.05 22.98
CA ILE A 314 8.16 15.29 23.27
C ILE A 314 6.65 15.01 23.15
N PRO A 315 5.99 14.54 24.23
CA PRO A 315 4.54 14.46 24.24
C PRO A 315 3.93 15.86 24.32
N THR A 316 3.10 16.22 23.34
CA THR A 316 2.36 17.49 23.32
C THR A 316 0.91 17.34 23.77
N GLY A 317 0.54 16.12 24.23
CA GLY A 317 -0.77 15.77 24.76
C GLY A 317 -0.70 14.65 25.80
N GLU A 318 -1.86 14.13 26.20
CA GLU A 318 -1.98 13.13 27.25
C GLU A 318 -1.53 11.74 26.75
N ILE A 319 -0.73 11.03 27.58
CA ILE A 319 -0.35 9.64 27.36
C ILE A 319 -1.28 8.72 28.13
N THR A 320 -1.90 7.77 27.41
CA THR A 320 -2.60 6.64 27.99
C THR A 320 -1.96 5.32 27.54
N PHE A 321 -2.26 4.20 28.21
CA PHE A 321 -1.85 2.87 27.73
C PHE A 321 -2.84 1.80 28.20
N SER A 322 -2.97 0.74 27.40
CA SER A 322 -3.90 -0.34 27.70
C SER A 322 -3.33 -1.34 28.71
N ASN A 323 -2.04 -1.71 28.59
CA ASN A 323 -1.40 -2.73 29.41
C ASN A 323 -0.13 -2.24 30.09
N SER A 324 0.82 -1.66 29.35
CA SER A 324 2.09 -1.18 29.87
C SER A 324 2.69 -0.12 28.97
N PHE A 325 3.55 0.72 29.55
CA PHE A 325 4.44 1.63 28.80
C PHE A 325 5.88 1.19 29.06
N ASP A 326 6.66 1.00 27.99
CA ASP A 326 8.03 0.53 28.09
C ASP A 326 8.95 1.30 27.16
N VAL A 327 9.91 2.03 27.73
CA VAL A 327 11.02 2.74 27.07
C VAL A 327 12.39 2.28 27.55
N SER A 328 12.45 1.09 28.18
CA SER A 328 13.73 0.49 28.60
C SER A 328 14.70 0.25 27.44
N TYR A 329 14.18 0.11 26.24
CA TYR A 329 14.93 -0.03 25.00
C TYR A 329 15.49 1.31 24.44
N CYS A 330 15.21 2.45 25.12
CA CYS A 330 15.62 3.81 24.73
C CYS A 330 16.58 4.40 25.77
N PRO A 331 17.80 3.84 25.95
CA PRO A 331 18.68 4.23 27.05
C PRO A 331 19.22 5.67 26.92
N ASN A 332 19.08 6.31 25.78
CA ASN A 332 19.60 7.65 25.51
C ASN A 332 18.62 8.80 25.78
N LEU A 333 17.39 8.49 26.25
CA LEU A 333 16.42 9.54 26.61
C LEU A 333 17.05 10.57 27.57
N THR A 334 16.87 11.85 27.28
CA THR A 334 17.32 12.95 28.13
C THR A 334 16.49 13.01 29.41
N VAL A 335 17.01 13.62 30.47
CA VAL A 335 16.26 13.87 31.72
C VAL A 335 14.98 14.66 31.42
N GLU A 336 15.07 15.68 30.55
CA GLU A 336 13.92 16.47 30.11
C GLU A 336 12.85 15.59 29.47
N SER A 337 13.23 14.73 28.52
CA SER A 337 12.31 13.78 27.89
C SER A 337 11.64 12.85 28.89
N LEU A 338 12.39 12.33 29.84
CA LEU A 338 11.86 11.46 30.90
C LEU A 338 10.83 12.20 31.78
N VAL A 339 11.13 13.43 32.18
CA VAL A 339 10.21 14.27 32.96
C VAL A 339 8.96 14.62 32.15
N ASN A 340 9.10 14.97 30.87
CA ASN A 340 7.98 15.26 29.97
C ASN A 340 7.06 14.03 29.84
N ILE A 341 7.63 12.83 29.68
CA ILE A 341 6.87 11.56 29.66
C ILE A 341 6.06 11.38 30.94
N LEU A 342 6.70 11.49 32.13
CA LEU A 342 6.02 11.29 33.41
C LEU A 342 4.92 12.33 33.65
N THR A 343 5.16 13.57 33.20
CA THR A 343 4.21 14.67 33.31
C THR A 343 2.99 14.47 32.40
N ALA A 344 3.20 13.93 31.17
CA ALA A 344 2.15 13.73 30.19
C ALA A 344 1.20 12.55 30.49
N PHE A 345 1.57 11.64 31.37
CA PHE A 345 0.68 10.53 31.75
C PHE A 345 -0.60 11.03 32.41
N LYS A 346 -1.72 10.41 32.01
CA LYS A 346 -3.03 10.62 32.62
C LYS A 346 -3.01 10.30 34.10
N ASP A 347 -3.63 11.15 34.92
CA ASP A 347 -3.80 10.89 36.36
C ASP A 347 -4.71 9.68 36.58
N ARG A 348 -4.24 8.75 37.43
CA ARG A 348 -4.93 7.50 37.81
C ARG A 348 -5.17 7.40 39.31
N SER A 349 -5.07 8.52 40.07
CA SER A 349 -5.18 8.53 41.53
C SER A 349 -6.49 7.92 42.06
N GLY A 350 -7.57 7.91 41.27
CA GLY A 350 -8.85 7.26 41.62
C GLY A 350 -8.99 5.80 41.15
N GLY A 351 -7.95 5.15 40.63
CA GLY A 351 -8.02 3.82 40.04
C GLY A 351 -6.92 2.86 40.46
N SER A 352 -6.78 1.75 39.75
CA SER A 352 -5.70 0.80 39.99
C SER A 352 -4.35 1.38 39.54
N SER A 353 -3.30 1.10 40.32
CA SER A 353 -1.92 1.44 39.95
C SER A 353 -1.51 0.74 38.66
N ALA A 354 -0.68 1.41 37.85
CA ALA A 354 -0.14 0.87 36.62
C ALA A 354 1.38 1.02 36.58
N LYS A 355 2.04 0.24 35.72
CA LYS A 355 3.49 0.17 35.65
C LYS A 355 4.03 0.92 34.46
N ILE A 356 5.03 1.79 34.69
CA ILE A 356 5.85 2.42 33.66
C ILE A 356 7.24 1.80 33.72
N THR A 357 7.70 1.20 32.64
CA THR A 357 9.03 0.59 32.54
C THR A 357 9.98 1.55 31.84
N LEU A 358 10.87 2.18 32.61
CA LEU A 358 11.90 3.09 32.12
C LEU A 358 13.24 2.36 31.86
N GLY A 359 13.48 1.26 32.59
CA GLY A 359 14.77 0.56 32.64
C GLY A 359 15.80 1.23 33.57
N SER A 360 16.76 0.46 34.05
CA SER A 360 17.74 0.89 35.07
C SER A 360 18.54 2.13 34.66
N THR A 361 18.94 2.21 33.41
CA THR A 361 19.72 3.37 32.86
C THR A 361 18.92 4.67 32.96
N ASN A 362 17.65 4.69 32.56
CA ASN A 362 16.82 5.89 32.60
C ASN A 362 16.39 6.21 34.03
N LEU A 363 16.10 5.20 34.86
CA LEU A 363 15.78 5.42 36.29
C LEU A 363 16.93 6.07 37.05
N ALA A 364 18.17 5.73 36.73
CA ALA A 364 19.36 6.31 37.37
C ALA A 364 19.56 7.80 37.07
N LYS A 365 18.98 8.32 35.97
CA LYS A 365 19.07 9.74 35.57
C LYS A 365 18.12 10.64 36.38
N LEU A 366 17.05 10.08 36.98
CA LEU A 366 15.99 10.83 37.63
C LEU A 366 16.26 11.02 39.13
N THR A 367 16.00 12.23 39.67
CA THR A 367 15.98 12.50 41.08
C THR A 367 14.74 11.86 41.76
N ALA A 368 14.70 11.85 43.08
CA ALA A 368 13.54 11.38 43.84
C ALA A 368 12.29 12.23 43.56
N GLU A 369 12.44 13.55 43.47
CA GLU A 369 11.36 14.50 43.18
C GLU A 369 10.79 14.25 41.76
N GLN A 370 11.66 13.98 40.78
CA GLN A 370 11.22 13.71 39.43
C GLN A 370 10.47 12.36 39.32
N LYS A 371 10.88 11.33 40.08
CA LYS A 371 10.16 10.07 40.16
C LYS A 371 8.80 10.23 40.86
N GLN A 372 8.69 11.14 41.81
CA GLN A 372 7.46 11.43 42.55
C GLN A 372 6.32 11.85 41.61
N ILE A 373 6.60 12.51 40.47
CA ILE A 373 5.60 12.89 39.46
C ILE A 373 4.74 11.71 39.02
N ALA A 374 5.36 10.53 38.81
CA ALA A 374 4.64 9.32 38.42
C ALA A 374 3.88 8.70 39.60
N ILE A 375 4.50 8.70 40.78
CA ILE A 375 3.92 8.12 42.01
C ILE A 375 2.64 8.86 42.38
N ASP A 376 2.65 10.21 42.33
CA ASP A 376 1.50 11.07 42.62
C ASP A 376 0.31 10.79 41.69
N LYS A 377 0.58 10.33 40.47
CA LYS A 377 -0.42 9.89 39.47
C LYS A 377 -0.79 8.42 39.57
N ASN A 378 -0.39 7.71 40.63
CA ASN A 378 -0.63 6.30 40.90
C ASN A 378 0.03 5.34 39.88
N TYR A 379 1.31 5.63 39.53
CA TYR A 379 2.16 4.73 38.74
C TYR A 379 3.30 4.16 39.56
N THR A 380 3.72 2.94 39.23
CA THR A 380 4.97 2.33 39.69
C THR A 380 6.03 2.42 38.59
N LEU A 381 7.27 2.73 38.97
CA LEU A 381 8.40 2.81 38.03
C LEU A 381 9.26 1.54 38.12
N ALA A 382 9.74 1.02 36.97
CA ALA A 382 10.64 -0.12 36.87
C ALA A 382 11.72 0.07 35.80
#